data_b4b089f18dba99fd7501cbaa1bfa7775
#
_entry.id   b4b089f18dba99fd7501cbaa1bfa7775
#
_cell.length_a   1.000
_cell.length_b   1.000
_cell.length_c   1.000
_cell.angle_alpha   90.00
_cell.angle_beta   90.00
_cell.angle_gamma   90.00
#
_symmetry.space_group_name_H-M   'P 1'
#
loop_
_entity.id
_entity.type
_entity.pdbx_description
1 polymer ?
#
loop_
_entity_poly.entity_id
_entity_poly.type
_entity_poly.pdbx_seq_one_letter_code
_entity_poly.pdbx_strand_id
1 'polypeptide(L)'
;MKTIINPILPGFHPDPSVCRVGGDFYLVNSSFEFFPGVPLYHSRNLADWELLGYCLNTEEQLNLKEAHASGGIYAPTIRWHEGVFFMTTTNVSDRGNFIVHTRNLSEGWSEPCWVEQGGIDPSLFFDDDGTVYFLSTGNRQDGTCMIQMCEVDPFSGKQLTPSIEISLGCGGKFPEGPHIYKRDGYYYLMLAEGA
;
A
#
# COMPACT_ATOMS: atom_id res chain seq x y z
N MET A 1 16.84 -6.65 -28.28
CA MET A 1 16.59 -5.87 -27.06
C MET A 1 15.27 -5.17 -27.26
N LYS A 2 14.27 -5.37 -26.36
CA LYS A 2 12.97 -4.68 -26.50
C LYS A 2 13.13 -3.28 -25.91
N THR A 3 12.82 -2.23 -26.68
CA THR A 3 12.85 -0.85 -26.19
C THR A 3 11.58 -0.57 -25.41
N ILE A 4 11.69 -0.03 -24.21
CA ILE A 4 10.56 0.45 -23.40
C ILE A 4 10.49 1.96 -23.61
N ILE A 5 9.30 2.47 -23.89
CA ILE A 5 9.03 3.90 -24.08
C ILE A 5 8.32 4.41 -22.83
N ASN A 6 8.87 5.42 -22.21
CA ASN A 6 8.24 6.11 -21.07
C ASN A 6 7.39 7.29 -21.54
N PRO A 7 6.27 7.60 -20.81
CA PRO A 7 5.74 6.85 -19.67
C PRO A 7 5.08 5.54 -20.08
N ILE A 8 5.28 4.47 -19.30
CA ILE A 8 4.64 3.15 -19.57
C ILE A 8 3.14 3.18 -19.27
N LEU A 9 2.69 4.08 -18.39
CA LEU A 9 1.30 4.43 -18.12
C LEU A 9 1.17 5.95 -18.22
N PRO A 10 0.69 6.49 -19.35
CA PRO A 10 0.51 7.94 -19.51
C PRO A 10 -0.72 8.41 -18.70
N GLY A 11 -0.57 9.52 -18.00
CA GLY A 11 -1.63 10.12 -17.19
C GLY A 11 -1.22 10.33 -15.74
N PHE A 12 -2.21 10.35 -14.84
CA PHE A 12 -2.03 10.56 -13.41
C PHE A 12 -2.01 9.21 -12.69
N HIS A 13 -0.81 8.72 -12.39
CA HIS A 13 -0.57 7.43 -11.77
C HIS A 13 0.48 7.56 -10.65
N PRO A 14 0.16 8.31 -9.55
CA PRO A 14 1.09 8.52 -8.45
C PRO A 14 1.22 7.28 -7.56
N ASP A 15 2.31 7.21 -6.81
CA ASP A 15 2.56 6.25 -5.73
C ASP A 15 2.37 4.78 -6.17
N PRO A 16 3.05 4.31 -7.22
CA PRO A 16 2.83 2.96 -7.74
C PRO A 16 3.38 1.90 -6.79
N SER A 17 2.58 0.87 -6.54
CA SER A 17 3.03 -0.37 -5.88
C SER A 17 2.78 -1.57 -6.78
N VAL A 18 3.76 -2.48 -6.85
CA VAL A 18 3.72 -3.66 -7.73
C VAL A 18 3.93 -4.93 -6.91
N CYS A 19 3.13 -5.96 -7.18
CA CYS A 19 3.45 -7.31 -6.76
C CYS A 19 3.52 -8.27 -7.95
N ARG A 20 4.19 -9.41 -7.74
CA ARG A 20 4.36 -10.45 -8.77
C ARG A 20 3.70 -11.75 -8.32
N VAL A 21 2.96 -12.37 -9.23
CA VAL A 21 2.36 -13.70 -9.04
C VAL A 21 2.74 -14.57 -10.23
N GLY A 22 3.69 -15.48 -10.04
CA GLY A 22 4.19 -16.31 -11.13
C GLY A 22 4.84 -15.47 -12.25
N GLY A 23 4.22 -15.45 -13.43
CA GLY A 23 4.63 -14.66 -14.59
C GLY A 23 3.92 -13.32 -14.74
N ASP A 24 2.99 -13.02 -13.87
CA ASP A 24 2.09 -11.87 -13.94
C ASP A 24 2.48 -10.79 -12.90
N PHE A 25 2.28 -9.53 -13.25
CA PHE A 25 2.54 -8.38 -12.39
C PHE A 25 1.24 -7.59 -12.23
N TYR A 26 1.01 -7.12 -11.00
CA TYR A 26 -0.16 -6.33 -10.62
C TYR A 26 0.31 -5.02 -10.01
N LEU A 27 -0.25 -3.90 -10.47
CA LEU A 27 0.12 -2.55 -10.05
C LEU A 27 -1.11 -1.81 -9.57
N VAL A 28 -0.95 -1.06 -8.49
CA VAL A 28 -1.95 -0.14 -7.93
C VAL A 28 -1.36 1.27 -7.78
N ASN A 29 -2.25 2.28 -7.75
CA ASN A 29 -1.88 3.68 -7.58
C ASN A 29 -2.83 4.38 -6.60
N SER A 30 -2.39 5.51 -6.03
CA SER A 30 -3.25 6.44 -5.30
C SER A 30 -4.40 6.93 -6.18
N SER A 31 -5.55 7.16 -5.57
CA SER A 31 -6.72 7.66 -6.28
C SER A 31 -7.32 8.93 -5.66
N PHE A 32 -6.81 9.35 -4.53
CA PHE A 32 -7.25 10.56 -3.82
C PHE A 32 -8.78 10.60 -3.66
N GLU A 33 -9.43 11.71 -4.06
CA GLU A 33 -10.88 11.90 -4.01
C GLU A 33 -11.66 11.24 -5.14
N PHE A 34 -10.99 10.51 -6.04
CA PHE A 34 -11.65 9.89 -7.19
C PHE A 34 -12.28 8.53 -6.85
N PHE A 35 -13.49 8.32 -7.37
CA PHE A 35 -14.23 7.05 -7.28
C PHE A 35 -14.45 6.47 -8.69
N PRO A 36 -14.28 5.16 -8.91
CA PRO A 36 -13.80 4.13 -7.97
C PRO A 36 -12.32 4.33 -7.58
N GLY A 37 -11.94 3.83 -6.39
CA GLY A 37 -10.60 4.04 -5.84
C GLY A 37 -9.63 2.90 -6.07
N VAL A 38 -8.35 3.24 -6.09
CA VAL A 38 -7.21 2.32 -6.25
C VAL A 38 -7.32 1.49 -7.54
N PRO A 39 -6.98 2.09 -8.71
CA PRO A 39 -6.96 1.36 -9.97
C PRO A 39 -5.97 0.19 -9.89
N LEU A 40 -6.37 -0.94 -10.44
CA LEU A 40 -5.60 -2.18 -10.50
C LEU A 40 -5.25 -2.51 -11.93
N TYR A 41 -3.97 -2.58 -12.23
CA TYR A 41 -3.42 -2.92 -13.55
C TYR A 41 -2.73 -4.26 -13.53
N HIS A 42 -2.68 -4.90 -14.69
CA HIS A 42 -2.00 -6.16 -14.95
C HIS A 42 -0.98 -6.01 -16.08
N SER A 43 0.13 -6.72 -15.96
CA SER A 43 1.15 -6.83 -16.99
C SER A 43 1.86 -8.18 -16.92
N ARG A 44 2.42 -8.62 -18.06
CA ARG A 44 3.32 -9.77 -18.15
C ARG A 44 4.78 -9.40 -18.44
N ASN A 45 5.07 -8.11 -18.60
CA ASN A 45 6.39 -7.66 -19.02
C ASN A 45 6.83 -6.33 -18.40
N LEU A 46 6.06 -5.76 -17.46
CA LEU A 46 6.28 -4.48 -16.79
C LEU A 46 6.29 -3.25 -17.73
N ALA A 47 5.96 -3.43 -19.00
CA ALA A 47 5.96 -2.35 -20.00
C ALA A 47 4.56 -2.10 -20.58
N ASP A 48 3.83 -3.16 -20.85
CA ASP A 48 2.47 -3.09 -21.38
C ASP A 48 1.50 -3.40 -20.21
N TRP A 49 0.69 -2.44 -19.81
CA TRP A 49 -0.25 -2.53 -18.69
C TRP A 49 -1.69 -2.39 -19.19
N GLU A 50 -2.57 -3.23 -18.66
CA GLU A 50 -4.02 -3.15 -18.88
C GLU A 50 -4.74 -2.91 -17.56
N LEU A 51 -5.75 -2.04 -17.56
CA LEU A 51 -6.61 -1.81 -16.41
C LEU A 51 -7.56 -3.00 -16.24
N LEU A 52 -7.48 -3.69 -15.10
CA LEU A 52 -8.40 -4.77 -14.73
C LEU A 52 -9.68 -4.25 -14.05
N GLY A 53 -9.58 -3.13 -13.34
CA GLY A 53 -10.65 -2.56 -12.54
C GLY A 53 -10.09 -1.78 -11.37
N TYR A 54 -10.78 -1.82 -10.23
CA TYR A 54 -10.44 -1.04 -9.04
C TYR A 54 -10.54 -1.91 -7.79
N CYS A 55 -9.71 -1.65 -6.80
CA CYS A 55 -9.74 -2.35 -5.52
C CYS A 55 -10.91 -1.88 -4.64
N LEU A 56 -11.29 -0.60 -4.73
CA LEU A 56 -12.32 0.03 -3.91
C LEU A 56 -13.42 0.56 -4.84
N ASN A 57 -14.57 -0.11 -4.86
CA ASN A 57 -15.65 0.19 -5.81
C ASN A 57 -17.05 0.20 -5.21
N THR A 58 -17.17 0.17 -3.88
CA THR A 58 -18.42 0.37 -3.16
C THR A 58 -18.31 1.52 -2.17
N GLU A 59 -19.45 2.10 -1.74
CA GLU A 59 -19.46 3.19 -0.75
C GLU A 59 -18.99 2.72 0.63
N GLU A 60 -19.19 1.44 0.96
CA GLU A 60 -18.74 0.82 2.20
C GLU A 60 -17.22 0.70 2.25
N GLN A 61 -16.60 0.40 1.10
CA GLN A 61 -15.14 0.32 0.98
C GLN A 61 -14.48 1.70 0.93
N LEU A 62 -15.17 2.71 0.39
CA LEU A 62 -14.58 4.00 0.07
C LEU A 62 -15.52 5.17 0.38
N ASN A 63 -15.46 5.66 1.63
CA ASN A 63 -16.16 6.88 2.01
C ASN A 63 -15.32 8.12 1.65
N LEU A 64 -15.79 8.91 0.69
CA LEU A 64 -15.15 10.15 0.21
C LEU A 64 -15.98 11.40 0.48
N LYS A 65 -17.04 11.31 1.31
CA LYS A 65 -17.99 12.42 1.54
C LYS A 65 -17.33 13.69 2.06
N GLU A 66 -16.30 13.54 2.89
CA GLU A 66 -15.54 14.66 3.48
C GLU A 66 -14.19 14.88 2.77
N ALA A 67 -13.94 14.18 1.63
CA ALA A 67 -12.68 14.34 0.91
C ALA A 67 -12.60 15.70 0.21
N HIS A 68 -11.60 16.47 0.56
CA HIS A 68 -11.21 17.67 -0.19
C HIS A 68 -10.33 17.31 -1.39
N ALA A 69 -10.06 18.29 -2.25
CA ALA A 69 -9.11 18.09 -3.37
C ALA A 69 -7.76 17.60 -2.86
N SER A 70 -7.27 16.50 -3.43
CA SER A 70 -6.08 15.76 -3.01
C SER A 70 -6.18 15.10 -1.62
N GLY A 71 -7.39 14.96 -1.06
CA GLY A 71 -7.68 14.13 0.11
C GLY A 71 -8.07 12.71 -0.32
N GLY A 72 -8.70 11.94 0.58
CA GLY A 72 -9.16 10.59 0.29
C GLY A 72 -8.06 9.53 0.33
N ILE A 73 -7.84 8.80 -0.75
CA ILE A 73 -6.97 7.61 -0.80
C ILE A 73 -5.55 7.96 -1.22
N TYR A 74 -4.61 7.80 -0.28
CA TYR A 74 -3.18 8.00 -0.46
C TYR A 74 -2.49 6.71 -0.94
N ALA A 75 -1.16 6.66 -0.85
CA ALA A 75 -0.34 5.58 -1.42
C ALA A 75 -0.81 4.18 -1.02
N PRO A 76 -1.24 3.35 -1.99
CA PRO A 76 -1.59 1.96 -1.73
C PRO A 76 -0.36 1.07 -1.85
N THR A 77 -0.39 -0.05 -1.12
CA THR A 77 0.55 -1.15 -1.33
C THR A 77 -0.20 -2.44 -1.65
N ILE A 78 0.19 -3.12 -2.73
CA ILE A 78 -0.34 -4.44 -3.06
C ILE A 78 0.69 -5.54 -2.74
N ARG A 79 0.22 -6.64 -2.16
CA ARG A 79 0.99 -7.86 -1.88
C ARG A 79 0.19 -9.09 -2.29
N TRP A 80 0.90 -10.14 -2.67
CA TRP A 80 0.33 -11.47 -2.83
C TRP A 80 1.04 -12.43 -1.89
N HIS A 81 0.27 -13.15 -1.08
CA HIS A 81 0.79 -14.14 -0.14
C HIS A 81 -0.18 -15.31 -0.04
N GLU A 82 0.32 -16.54 -0.22
CA GLU A 82 -0.44 -17.80 -0.07
C GLU A 82 -1.81 -17.84 -0.77
N GLY A 83 -1.87 -17.36 -2.02
CA GLY A 83 -3.09 -17.38 -2.82
C GLY A 83 -4.07 -16.24 -2.52
N VAL A 84 -3.64 -15.23 -1.75
CA VAL A 84 -4.45 -14.06 -1.39
C VAL A 84 -3.75 -12.79 -1.86
N PHE A 85 -4.47 -11.91 -2.51
CA PHE A 85 -4.06 -10.52 -2.69
C PHE A 85 -4.47 -9.70 -1.48
N PHE A 86 -3.57 -8.89 -0.98
CA PHE A 86 -3.80 -7.88 0.04
C PHE A 86 -3.47 -6.51 -0.55
N MET A 87 -4.34 -5.55 -0.35
CA MET A 87 -4.08 -4.15 -0.65
C MET A 87 -4.31 -3.35 0.63
N THR A 88 -3.35 -2.52 0.99
CA THR A 88 -3.47 -1.59 2.12
C THR A 88 -3.25 -0.16 1.64
N THR A 89 -3.95 0.79 2.23
CA THR A 89 -3.86 2.22 1.93
C THR A 89 -4.36 3.04 3.12
N THR A 90 -4.26 4.35 3.00
CA THR A 90 -4.80 5.32 3.97
C THR A 90 -5.93 6.11 3.33
N ASN A 91 -7.10 6.15 3.95
CA ASN A 91 -8.09 7.19 3.67
C ASN A 91 -7.90 8.34 4.66
N VAL A 92 -7.23 9.41 4.22
CA VAL A 92 -6.94 10.57 5.07
C VAL A 92 -8.17 11.42 5.38
N SER A 93 -9.27 11.19 4.67
CA SER A 93 -10.55 11.88 4.85
C SER A 93 -11.56 11.09 5.68
N ASP A 94 -11.18 9.90 6.19
CA ASP A 94 -12.02 9.04 7.00
C ASP A 94 -11.21 8.42 8.14
N ARG A 95 -11.24 7.11 8.32
CA ARG A 95 -10.73 6.38 9.49
C ARG A 95 -9.23 6.08 9.44
N GLY A 96 -8.52 6.44 8.38
CA GLY A 96 -7.08 6.22 8.25
C GLY A 96 -6.72 4.92 7.52
N ASN A 97 -5.82 4.12 8.10
CA ASN A 97 -5.25 2.93 7.47
C ASN A 97 -6.21 1.73 7.49
N PHE A 98 -6.24 1.00 6.38
CA PHE A 98 -7.02 -0.24 6.29
C PHE A 98 -6.40 -1.23 5.29
N ILE A 99 -6.86 -2.47 5.38
CA ILE A 99 -6.51 -3.58 4.49
C ILE A 99 -7.79 -4.08 3.83
N VAL A 100 -7.72 -4.36 2.52
CA VAL A 100 -8.70 -5.19 1.82
C VAL A 100 -7.98 -6.37 1.19
N HIS A 101 -8.68 -7.49 1.05
CA HIS A 101 -8.08 -8.71 0.52
C HIS A 101 -9.03 -9.46 -0.41
N THR A 102 -8.48 -10.29 -1.30
CA THR A 102 -9.26 -11.17 -2.16
C THR A 102 -8.44 -12.39 -2.60
N ARG A 103 -9.10 -13.51 -2.80
CA ARG A 103 -8.53 -14.70 -3.46
C ARG A 103 -8.77 -14.72 -4.96
N ASN A 104 -9.75 -13.94 -5.41
CA ASN A 104 -10.16 -13.89 -6.82
C ASN A 104 -10.50 -12.47 -7.22
N LEU A 105 -9.65 -11.87 -8.04
CA LEU A 105 -9.80 -10.47 -8.49
C LEU A 105 -11.13 -10.23 -9.24
N SER A 106 -11.75 -11.27 -9.83
CA SER A 106 -13.05 -11.16 -10.53
C SER A 106 -14.25 -11.14 -9.58
N GLU A 107 -14.08 -11.52 -8.31
CA GLU A 107 -15.14 -11.53 -7.30
C GLU A 107 -15.14 -10.27 -6.43
N GLY A 108 -14.18 -9.37 -6.67
CA GLY A 108 -14.02 -8.13 -5.90
C GLY A 108 -13.16 -8.31 -4.64
N TRP A 109 -13.14 -7.28 -3.81
CA TRP A 109 -12.34 -7.17 -2.60
C TRP A 109 -13.22 -7.18 -1.35
N SER A 110 -12.65 -7.58 -0.22
CA SER A 110 -13.33 -7.58 1.08
C SER A 110 -13.75 -6.16 1.50
N GLU A 111 -14.61 -6.10 2.52
CA GLU A 111 -14.79 -4.87 3.29
C GLU A 111 -13.47 -4.44 3.96
N PRO A 112 -13.30 -3.14 4.26
CA PRO A 112 -12.11 -2.60 4.91
C PRO A 112 -11.87 -3.19 6.31
N CYS A 113 -10.71 -3.79 6.48
CA CYS A 113 -10.17 -4.22 7.77
C CYS A 113 -9.33 -3.07 8.34
N TRP A 114 -9.90 -2.24 9.20
CA TRP A 114 -9.26 -1.04 9.72
C TRP A 114 -8.13 -1.37 10.68
N VAL A 115 -6.99 -0.66 10.55
CA VAL A 115 -5.78 -0.82 11.37
C VAL A 115 -5.65 0.38 12.31
N GLU A 116 -5.38 0.11 13.60
CA GLU A 116 -5.25 1.17 14.61
C GLU A 116 -3.96 2.01 14.44
N GLN A 117 -2.86 1.41 13.92
CA GLN A 117 -1.64 2.16 13.65
C GLN A 117 -1.92 3.28 12.67
N GLY A 118 -1.74 4.52 13.12
CA GLY A 118 -1.94 5.72 12.31
C GLY A 118 -0.83 5.98 11.30
N GLY A 119 -0.83 7.21 10.74
CA GLY A 119 0.12 7.64 9.71
C GLY A 119 -0.38 7.36 8.30
N ILE A 120 0.52 7.46 7.31
CA ILE A 120 0.22 7.30 5.88
C ILE A 120 1.17 6.28 5.24
N ASP A 121 0.95 5.99 3.96
CA ASP A 121 1.78 5.13 3.11
C ASP A 121 2.02 3.74 3.71
N PRO A 122 0.94 3.00 4.03
CA PRO A 122 1.09 1.73 4.70
C PRO A 122 1.63 0.64 3.77
N SER A 123 2.35 -0.31 4.34
CA SER A 123 2.71 -1.54 3.66
C SER A 123 2.57 -2.77 4.55
N LEU A 124 2.47 -3.94 3.94
CA LEU A 124 2.49 -5.24 4.59
C LEU A 124 3.79 -5.97 4.26
N PHE A 125 4.35 -6.63 5.25
CA PHE A 125 5.43 -7.57 5.08
C PHE A 125 5.06 -8.91 5.75
N PHE A 126 5.08 -9.98 4.97
CA PHE A 126 4.83 -11.35 5.41
C PHE A 126 6.18 -12.04 5.61
N ASP A 127 6.53 -12.36 6.86
CA ASP A 127 7.78 -13.04 7.16
C ASP A 127 7.65 -14.57 7.07
N ASP A 128 8.78 -15.27 6.98
CA ASP A 128 8.85 -16.72 6.80
C ASP A 128 8.33 -17.51 8.02
N ASP A 129 8.27 -16.89 9.19
CA ASP A 129 7.72 -17.49 10.42
C ASP A 129 6.19 -17.35 10.54
N GLY A 130 5.55 -16.71 9.54
CA GLY A 130 4.12 -16.47 9.52
C GLY A 130 3.69 -15.15 10.18
N THR A 131 4.61 -14.38 10.75
CA THR A 131 4.32 -13.07 11.30
C THR A 131 4.04 -12.08 10.18
N VAL A 132 3.01 -11.26 10.34
CA VAL A 132 2.67 -10.20 9.38
C VAL A 132 2.91 -8.84 10.04
N TYR A 133 3.76 -8.05 9.41
CA TYR A 133 4.08 -6.70 9.86
C TYR A 133 3.34 -5.67 9.04
N PHE A 134 2.80 -4.67 9.73
CA PHE A 134 2.21 -3.47 9.15
C PHE A 134 3.16 -2.30 9.41
N LEU A 135 3.55 -1.61 8.35
CA LEU A 135 4.43 -0.45 8.41
C LEU A 135 3.66 0.79 7.95
N SER A 136 4.00 1.94 8.49
CA SER A 136 3.50 3.24 8.01
C SER A 136 4.46 4.36 8.38
N THR A 137 4.31 5.50 7.71
CA THR A 137 4.93 6.76 8.11
C THR A 137 4.09 7.40 9.21
N GLY A 138 4.72 7.82 10.26
CA GLY A 138 4.09 8.53 11.37
C GLY A 138 4.91 9.73 11.83
N ASN A 139 4.50 10.34 12.93
CA ASN A 139 5.21 11.45 13.53
C ASN A 139 5.42 11.21 15.02
N ARG A 140 6.60 11.56 15.52
CA ARG A 140 6.85 11.72 16.95
C ARG A 140 6.06 12.90 17.53
N GLN A 141 6.00 13.01 18.84
CA GLN A 141 5.33 14.12 19.51
C GLN A 141 5.93 15.51 19.19
N ASP A 142 7.19 15.57 18.81
CA ASP A 142 7.89 16.78 18.40
C ASP A 142 7.70 17.13 16.92
N GLY A 143 6.91 16.32 16.18
CA GLY A 143 6.63 16.48 14.75
C GLY A 143 7.67 15.83 13.83
N THR A 144 8.70 15.19 14.36
CA THR A 144 9.69 14.48 13.54
C THR A 144 9.04 13.29 12.84
N CYS A 145 9.16 13.22 11.51
CA CYS A 145 8.71 12.06 10.73
C CYS A 145 9.50 10.81 11.13
N MET A 146 8.79 9.70 11.21
CA MET A 146 9.37 8.39 11.53
C MET A 146 8.67 7.28 10.76
N ILE A 147 9.36 6.18 10.61
CA ILE A 147 8.75 4.91 10.18
C ILE A 147 8.44 4.09 11.41
N GLN A 148 7.22 3.60 11.47
CA GLN A 148 6.72 2.76 12.55
C GLN A 148 6.22 1.42 12.03
N MET A 149 6.20 0.42 12.91
CA MET A 149 5.82 -0.95 12.58
C MET A 149 5.08 -1.60 13.76
N CYS A 150 4.10 -2.43 13.47
CA CYS A 150 3.47 -3.35 14.42
C CYS A 150 3.19 -4.69 13.75
N GLU A 151 2.89 -5.72 14.54
CA GLU A 151 2.31 -6.95 14.04
C GLU A 151 0.81 -6.78 13.85
N VAL A 152 0.25 -7.40 12.80
CA VAL A 152 -1.16 -7.28 12.45
C VAL A 152 -1.74 -8.64 12.01
N ASP A 153 -3.01 -8.86 12.29
CA ASP A 153 -3.81 -9.86 11.57
C ASP A 153 -4.32 -9.22 10.27
N PRO A 154 -3.83 -9.64 9.10
CA PRO A 154 -4.15 -8.98 7.83
C PRO A 154 -5.59 -9.22 7.36
N PHE A 155 -6.31 -10.18 7.95
CA PHE A 155 -7.70 -10.47 7.60
C PHE A 155 -8.72 -9.68 8.42
N SER A 156 -8.34 -9.20 9.59
CA SER A 156 -9.21 -8.39 10.46
C SER A 156 -8.73 -6.96 10.65
N GLY A 157 -7.47 -6.64 10.30
CA GLY A 157 -6.83 -5.38 10.59
C GLY A 157 -6.41 -5.22 12.06
N LYS A 158 -6.65 -6.24 12.91
CA LYS A 158 -6.33 -6.16 14.32
C LYS A 158 -4.84 -6.03 14.55
N GLN A 159 -4.44 -4.96 15.21
CA GLN A 159 -3.08 -4.77 15.69
C GLN A 159 -2.79 -5.73 16.84
N LEU A 160 -1.69 -6.49 16.76
CA LEU A 160 -1.32 -7.55 17.70
C LEU A 160 -0.25 -7.10 18.69
N THR A 161 0.58 -6.14 18.31
CA THR A 161 1.64 -5.55 19.16
C THR A 161 1.57 -4.03 19.12
N PRO A 162 2.06 -3.33 20.16
CA PRO A 162 2.22 -1.87 20.08
C PRO A 162 3.09 -1.46 18.88
N SER A 163 2.78 -0.30 18.30
CA SER A 163 3.63 0.29 17.26
C SER A 163 4.99 0.69 17.84
N ILE A 164 6.05 0.34 17.13
CA ILE A 164 7.42 0.72 17.46
C ILE A 164 8.03 1.57 16.35
N GLU A 165 8.84 2.53 16.69
CA GLU A 165 9.68 3.26 15.74
C GLU A 165 10.81 2.36 15.25
N ILE A 166 11.02 2.28 13.93
CA ILE A 166 12.09 1.47 13.33
C ILE A 166 13.10 2.30 12.53
N SER A 167 12.75 3.50 12.10
CA SER A 167 13.65 4.37 11.35
C SER A 167 13.23 5.84 11.40
N LEU A 168 14.23 6.73 11.33
CA LEU A 168 14.04 8.17 11.09
C LEU A 168 14.47 8.58 9.68
N GLY A 169 14.67 7.62 8.78
CA GLY A 169 15.20 7.86 7.44
C GLY A 169 16.73 7.91 7.39
N CYS A 170 17.25 8.36 6.26
CA CYS A 170 18.69 8.44 6.00
C CYS A 170 19.23 9.89 6.04
N GLY A 171 18.44 10.85 6.50
CA GLY A 171 18.83 12.26 6.64
C GLY A 171 18.20 13.19 5.60
N GLY A 172 17.35 12.69 4.73
CA GLY A 172 16.43 13.48 3.92
C GLY A 172 15.26 14.02 4.73
N LYS A 173 14.29 14.65 4.05
CA LYS A 173 13.04 15.10 4.65
C LYS A 173 11.94 14.10 4.36
N PHE A 174 11.01 13.94 5.31
CA PHE A 174 9.79 13.16 5.13
C PHE A 174 10.08 11.72 4.67
N PRO A 175 10.70 10.88 5.52
CA PRO A 175 10.82 9.45 5.23
C PRO A 175 9.42 8.84 5.12
N GLU A 176 9.07 8.30 3.94
CA GLU A 176 7.73 7.82 3.59
C GLU A 176 7.79 6.49 2.82
N GLY A 177 6.63 5.89 2.55
CA GLY A 177 6.50 4.70 1.72
C GLY A 177 7.35 3.53 2.17
N PRO A 178 7.29 3.11 3.44
CA PRO A 178 8.16 2.06 3.95
C PRO A 178 7.82 0.69 3.35
N HIS A 179 8.81 -0.01 2.81
CA HIS A 179 8.68 -1.39 2.36
C HIS A 179 9.81 -2.24 2.92
N ILE A 180 9.48 -3.40 3.50
CA ILE A 180 10.48 -4.40 3.89
C ILE A 180 10.59 -5.47 2.79
N TYR A 181 11.83 -5.83 2.47
CA TYR A 181 12.18 -6.96 1.62
C TYR A 181 13.16 -7.86 2.36
N LYS A 182 12.97 -9.17 2.27
CA LYS A 182 13.89 -10.18 2.80
C LYS A 182 14.67 -10.80 1.66
N ARG A 183 16.00 -10.78 1.74
CA ARG A 183 16.88 -11.40 0.75
C ARG A 183 18.18 -11.86 1.41
N ASP A 184 18.61 -13.08 1.08
CA ASP A 184 19.87 -13.66 1.54
C ASP A 184 20.08 -13.58 3.07
N GLY A 185 18.98 -13.73 3.85
CA GLY A 185 18.99 -13.67 5.32
C GLY A 185 19.00 -12.26 5.92
N TYR A 186 18.94 -11.21 5.07
CA TYR A 186 18.87 -9.82 5.51
C TYR A 186 17.49 -9.22 5.24
N TYR A 187 17.10 -8.27 6.10
CA TYR A 187 15.95 -7.42 5.91
C TYR A 187 16.39 -6.06 5.38
N TYR A 188 15.77 -5.62 4.30
CA TYR A 188 16.02 -4.32 3.68
C TYR A 188 14.80 -3.45 3.85
N LEU A 189 14.94 -2.31 4.54
CA LEU A 189 13.92 -1.28 4.61
C LEU A 189 14.17 -0.27 3.49
N MET A 190 13.23 -0.19 2.55
CA MET A 190 13.23 0.80 1.48
C MET A 190 12.30 1.93 1.86
N LEU A 191 12.75 3.17 1.68
CA LEU A 191 12.00 4.39 1.95
C LEU A 191 12.06 5.33 0.75
N ALA A 192 11.02 6.16 0.59
CA ALA A 192 11.10 7.40 -0.17
C ALA A 192 11.46 8.53 0.80
N GLU A 193 12.38 9.40 0.40
CA GLU A 193 12.72 10.60 1.17
C GLU A 193 12.65 11.83 0.26
N GLY A 194 11.98 12.89 0.72
CA GLY A 194 11.91 14.16 0.04
C GLY A 194 13.22 14.97 0.16
N ALA A 195 13.36 16.01 -0.67
CA ALA A 195 14.50 16.93 -0.70
C ALA A 195 14.19 18.21 0.09
#